data_5d4d925911df27d3e5709c33970e518c
#
_entry.id   5d4d925911df27d3e5709c33970e518c
#
_cell.length_a   1.000
_cell.length_b   1.000
_cell.length_c   1.000
_cell.angle_alpha   90.00
_cell.angle_beta   90.00
_cell.angle_gamma   90.00
#
_symmetry.space_group_name_H-M   'P 1'
#
loop_
_entity.id
_entity.type
_entity.pdbx_description
1 polymer ?
#
loop_
_entity_poly.entity_id
_entity_poly.type
_entity_poly.pdbx_seq_one_letter_code
_entity_poly.pdbx_strand_id
1 'polypeptide(L)'
;MLSYLDYLSEASNKNAKIKILVIQGSPRSAKSCSGGDSKTEFLMKEAIKNLDKDVKIDVLNLSVLDDQPKVQPCKGCVGTANGFQCHWPCSCYSPNDKNVPDLMHDENVYKRFKEADGFAVFTPVHWYSCSSQVKALFDRMVCANLTLTVEDAKILTKNDIKNPKKNIELEQSGKYQNLLKNHLEGKIGAFYIHGNNGADDYEAKKYPLAMVETKHYITAKEAIMPIVLQCRYSGIFVPDHLIESLNFGFNEPYSVSNEKIEKNKKAIDKAIELINNLVKEIKLKN
;
A
#
# COMPACT_ATOMS: atom_id res chain seq x y z
N MET A 1 -7.97 -5.14 -25.45
CA MET A 1 -6.48 -5.27 -25.41
C MET A 1 -6.13 -5.28 -23.93
N LEU A 2 -5.74 -6.44 -23.38
CA LEU A 2 -5.33 -6.56 -22.00
C LEU A 2 -4.17 -5.60 -21.74
N SER A 3 -4.17 -4.92 -20.61
CA SER A 3 -3.05 -4.05 -20.24
C SER A 3 -1.80 -4.93 -20.03
N TYR A 4 -0.61 -4.33 -20.12
CA TYR A 4 0.65 -5.07 -19.82
C TYR A 4 0.64 -5.66 -18.39
N LEU A 5 -0.08 -5.02 -17.48
CA LEU A 5 -0.26 -5.48 -16.10
C LEU A 5 -1.18 -6.71 -16.03
N ASP A 6 -2.23 -6.76 -16.85
CA ASP A 6 -3.10 -7.93 -16.99
C ASP A 6 -2.32 -9.11 -17.58
N TYR A 7 -1.47 -8.85 -18.59
CA TYR A 7 -0.59 -9.86 -19.15
C TYR A 7 0.40 -10.45 -18.13
N LEU A 8 1.00 -9.61 -17.28
CA LEU A 8 1.90 -10.07 -16.21
C LEU A 8 1.16 -10.91 -15.17
N SER A 9 -0.09 -10.58 -14.86
CA SER A 9 -0.91 -11.35 -13.93
C SER A 9 -1.38 -12.69 -14.52
N GLU A 10 -1.67 -12.74 -15.81
CA GLU A 10 -2.10 -13.96 -16.52
C GLU A 10 -0.94 -14.90 -16.86
N ALA A 11 0.24 -14.36 -17.14
CA ALA A 11 1.44 -15.15 -17.42
C ALA A 11 1.99 -15.88 -16.19
N SER A 12 1.43 -15.62 -15.00
CA SER A 12 1.89 -16.23 -13.77
C SER A 12 1.46 -17.71 -13.68
N ASN A 13 2.46 -18.54 -13.52
CA ASN A 13 2.35 -20.00 -13.47
C ASN A 13 1.32 -20.47 -12.41
N LYS A 14 0.38 -21.34 -12.80
CA LYS A 14 -0.60 -21.96 -11.87
C LYS A 14 0.04 -22.77 -10.74
N ASN A 15 1.31 -23.11 -10.86
CA ASN A 15 2.10 -23.85 -9.88
C ASN A 15 3.07 -22.99 -9.07
N ALA A 16 2.93 -21.66 -9.12
CA ALA A 16 3.78 -20.76 -8.35
C ALA A 16 3.65 -21.02 -6.85
N LYS A 17 4.79 -21.16 -6.18
CA LYS A 17 4.88 -21.46 -4.75
C LYS A 17 4.76 -20.20 -3.87
N ILE A 18 5.04 -19.04 -4.44
CA ILE A 18 5.05 -17.74 -3.74
C ILE A 18 4.09 -16.79 -4.46
N LYS A 19 3.22 -16.11 -3.69
CA LYS A 19 2.33 -15.08 -4.20
C LYS A 19 2.67 -13.74 -3.58
N ILE A 20 2.97 -12.73 -4.40
CA ILE A 20 3.29 -11.36 -3.96
C ILE A 20 2.25 -10.39 -4.51
N LEU A 21 1.67 -9.59 -3.62
CA LEU A 21 0.83 -8.45 -3.99
C LEU A 21 1.73 -7.23 -4.19
N VAL A 22 1.79 -6.71 -5.41
CA VAL A 22 2.56 -5.50 -5.73
C VAL A 22 1.61 -4.33 -5.92
N ILE A 23 1.82 -3.26 -5.17
CA ILE A 23 0.93 -2.10 -5.12
C ILE A 23 1.59 -0.93 -5.84
N GLN A 24 1.00 -0.53 -6.97
CA GLN A 24 1.35 0.70 -7.65
C GLN A 24 0.63 1.86 -6.96
N GLY A 25 1.36 2.62 -6.15
CA GLY A 25 0.81 3.65 -5.27
C GLY A 25 0.78 5.07 -5.85
N SER A 26 1.18 5.29 -7.10
CA SER A 26 1.06 6.61 -7.71
C SER A 26 -0.38 6.84 -8.20
N PRO A 27 -0.99 8.00 -7.88
CA PRO A 27 -2.30 8.34 -8.43
C PRO A 27 -2.25 8.76 -9.91
N ARG A 28 -1.06 8.85 -10.48
CA ARG A 28 -0.86 9.30 -11.87
C ARG A 28 -1.07 8.18 -12.88
N SER A 29 -1.52 8.58 -14.06
CA SER A 29 -1.57 7.77 -15.27
C SER A 29 -1.14 8.62 -16.47
N ALA A 30 -1.02 8.02 -17.66
CA ALA A 30 -0.78 8.74 -18.91
C ALA A 30 -1.84 9.82 -19.22
N LYS A 31 -3.04 9.73 -18.62
CA LYS A 31 -4.09 10.74 -18.71
C LYS A 31 -3.90 11.93 -17.76
N SER A 32 -2.90 11.91 -16.89
CA SER A 32 -2.62 13.03 -15.98
C SER A 32 -2.05 14.25 -16.71
N CYS A 33 -2.08 15.41 -16.05
CA CYS A 33 -1.63 16.66 -16.63
C CYS A 33 -0.20 16.59 -17.12
N SER A 34 0.48 16.53 -17.85
CA SER A 34 1.82 16.31 -18.44
C SER A 34 1.89 15.10 -19.39
N GLY A 35 0.82 14.30 -19.49
CA GLY A 35 0.73 13.23 -20.47
C GLY A 35 1.76 12.10 -20.35
N GLY A 36 2.51 12.06 -19.24
CA GLY A 36 3.55 11.07 -19.02
C GLY A 36 3.16 9.99 -18.02
N ASP A 37 3.67 8.79 -18.22
CA ASP A 37 3.50 7.67 -17.30
C ASP A 37 4.10 7.97 -15.91
N SER A 38 3.64 7.23 -14.94
CA SER A 38 4.15 7.33 -13.58
C SER A 38 5.56 6.74 -13.47
N LYS A 39 6.50 7.50 -12.92
CA LYS A 39 7.84 6.96 -12.56
C LYS A 39 7.73 5.75 -11.62
N THR A 40 6.78 5.80 -10.70
CA THR A 40 6.49 4.69 -9.79
C THR A 40 6.11 3.43 -10.55
N GLU A 41 5.24 3.57 -11.53
CA GLU A 41 4.80 2.46 -12.37
C GLU A 41 5.96 1.89 -13.19
N PHE A 42 6.81 2.75 -13.76
CA PHE A 42 7.99 2.32 -14.48
C PHE A 42 8.93 1.49 -13.57
N LEU A 43 9.28 2.02 -12.39
CA LEU A 43 10.16 1.33 -11.45
C LEU A 43 9.58 0.00 -10.96
N MET A 44 8.28 -0.03 -10.70
CA MET A 44 7.58 -1.25 -10.35
C MET A 44 7.65 -2.29 -11.48
N LYS A 45 7.39 -1.89 -12.72
CA LYS A 45 7.46 -2.78 -13.89
C LYS A 45 8.87 -3.36 -14.07
N GLU A 46 9.91 -2.53 -13.95
CA GLU A 46 11.30 -3.02 -14.03
C GLU A 46 11.65 -3.97 -12.88
N ALA A 47 11.16 -3.70 -11.67
CA ALA A 47 11.39 -4.56 -10.51
C ALA A 47 10.81 -5.97 -10.65
N ILE A 48 9.65 -6.11 -11.29
CA ILE A 48 8.95 -7.41 -11.42
C ILE A 48 9.24 -8.15 -12.73
N LYS A 49 9.91 -7.50 -13.69
CA LYS A 49 10.10 -8.01 -15.05
C LYS A 49 10.89 -9.32 -15.13
N ASN A 50 11.84 -9.52 -14.24
CA ASN A 50 12.78 -10.63 -14.28
C ASN A 50 12.65 -11.59 -13.08
N LEU A 51 11.48 -11.64 -12.45
CA LEU A 51 11.26 -12.54 -11.33
C LEU A 51 11.22 -14.02 -11.77
N ASP A 52 11.59 -14.89 -10.84
CA ASP A 52 11.53 -16.32 -11.04
C ASP A 52 10.12 -16.80 -11.39
N LYS A 53 10.02 -17.84 -12.20
CA LYS A 53 8.74 -18.43 -12.64
C LYS A 53 7.91 -19.05 -11.52
N ASP A 54 8.51 -19.30 -10.36
CA ASP A 54 7.84 -19.82 -9.17
C ASP A 54 7.20 -18.72 -8.30
N VAL A 55 7.34 -17.45 -8.71
CA VAL A 55 6.71 -16.29 -8.06
C VAL A 55 5.51 -15.80 -8.88
N LYS A 56 4.36 -15.81 -8.25
CA LYS A 56 3.13 -15.22 -8.80
C LYS A 56 3.00 -13.78 -8.37
N ILE A 57 2.90 -12.86 -9.33
CA ILE A 57 2.66 -11.45 -9.08
C ILE A 57 1.17 -11.13 -9.26
N ASP A 58 0.62 -10.46 -8.28
CA ASP A 58 -0.72 -9.87 -8.29
C ASP A 58 -0.54 -8.35 -8.17
N VAL A 59 -0.98 -7.56 -9.16
CA VAL A 59 -0.75 -6.11 -9.19
C VAL A 59 -2.01 -5.34 -8.84
N LEU A 60 -1.95 -4.55 -7.76
CA LEU A 60 -2.99 -3.59 -7.38
C LEU A 60 -2.57 -2.19 -7.84
N ASN A 61 -3.33 -1.62 -8.75
CA ASN A 61 -3.08 -0.29 -9.27
C ASN A 61 -3.96 0.76 -8.56
N LEU A 62 -3.33 1.73 -7.90
CA LEU A 62 -3.99 2.85 -7.23
C LEU A 62 -4.01 4.13 -8.06
N SER A 63 -3.71 4.07 -9.36
CA SER A 63 -3.86 5.24 -10.22
C SER A 63 -5.33 5.67 -10.28
N VAL A 64 -5.53 6.99 -10.18
CA VAL A 64 -6.88 7.56 -10.18
C VAL A 64 -7.28 7.83 -11.63
N LEU A 65 -7.85 6.83 -12.30
CA LEU A 65 -8.54 7.03 -13.56
C LEU A 65 -9.99 7.45 -13.26
N ASP A 66 -10.58 8.28 -14.09
CA ASP A 66 -11.89 8.88 -13.83
C ASP A 66 -13.00 7.84 -13.67
N ASP A 67 -12.88 6.68 -14.32
CA ASP A 67 -13.90 5.64 -14.40
C ASP A 67 -13.67 4.48 -13.41
N GLN A 68 -12.61 4.52 -12.59
CA GLN A 68 -12.30 3.43 -11.67
C GLN A 68 -12.66 3.78 -10.22
N PRO A 69 -13.08 2.79 -9.41
CA PRO A 69 -13.25 2.97 -7.98
C PRO A 69 -11.96 3.48 -7.34
N LYS A 70 -12.10 4.33 -6.34
CA LYS A 70 -10.97 4.83 -5.54
C LYS A 70 -11.02 4.19 -4.16
N VAL A 71 -9.89 4.16 -3.47
CA VAL A 71 -9.91 3.79 -2.06
C VAL A 71 -10.66 4.89 -1.30
N GLN A 72 -11.81 4.55 -0.75
CA GLN A 72 -12.59 5.47 0.07
C GLN A 72 -11.90 5.70 1.41
N PRO A 73 -11.95 6.91 1.99
CA PRO A 73 -11.29 7.22 3.22
C PRO A 73 -11.81 6.41 4.41
N CYS A 74 -10.94 6.08 5.36
CA CYS A 74 -11.34 5.47 6.62
C CYS A 74 -12.25 6.43 7.40
N LYS A 75 -13.37 5.93 7.96
CA LYS A 75 -14.29 6.72 8.77
C LYS A 75 -13.85 6.89 10.22
N GLY A 76 -12.70 6.35 10.61
CA GLY A 76 -12.16 6.47 11.96
C GLY A 76 -13.01 5.81 13.04
N CYS A 77 -13.73 4.74 12.73
CA CYS A 77 -14.65 4.10 13.67
C CYS A 77 -14.00 3.67 14.98
N VAL A 78 -12.74 3.24 14.92
CA VAL A 78 -11.95 2.84 16.11
C VAL A 78 -11.74 4.00 17.07
N GLY A 79 -11.64 5.24 16.58
CA GLY A 79 -11.42 6.43 17.40
C GLY A 79 -12.67 6.97 18.10
N THR A 80 -13.86 6.48 17.74
CA THR A 80 -15.13 7.03 18.25
C THR A 80 -15.86 6.12 19.23
N ALA A 81 -15.48 4.87 19.30
CA ALA A 81 -16.03 3.91 20.25
C ALA A 81 -15.10 2.70 20.33
N ASN A 82 -15.34 1.85 21.27
CA ASN A 82 -14.58 0.66 21.60
C ASN A 82 -14.26 -0.19 20.37
N GLY A 83 -13.11 -0.83 20.33
CA GLY A 83 -12.45 -1.50 19.20
C GLY A 83 -13.25 -2.47 18.33
N PHE A 84 -14.48 -2.79 18.71
CA PHE A 84 -15.38 -3.65 17.96
C PHE A 84 -16.06 -3.06 16.75
N GLN A 85 -16.00 -1.77 16.58
CA GLN A 85 -16.64 -1.12 15.43
C GLN A 85 -15.83 -1.30 14.15
N CYS A 86 -14.59 -1.73 14.25
CA CYS A 86 -13.78 -2.08 13.10
C CYS A 86 -13.80 -3.59 12.87
N HIS A 87 -14.09 -4.02 11.66
CA HIS A 87 -14.19 -5.42 11.27
C HIS A 87 -13.29 -5.72 10.08
N TRP A 88 -12.86 -6.97 10.00
CA TRP A 88 -12.13 -7.47 8.85
C TRP A 88 -13.02 -8.38 7.97
N PRO A 89 -13.21 -8.07 6.68
CA PRO A 89 -12.95 -6.80 5.99
C PRO A 89 -13.71 -5.62 6.61
N CYS A 90 -13.27 -4.39 6.33
CA CYS A 90 -13.96 -3.19 6.82
C CYS A 90 -15.42 -3.15 6.39
N SER A 91 -16.34 -2.96 7.33
CA SER A 91 -17.81 -2.94 7.09
C SER A 91 -18.39 -1.54 6.88
N CYS A 92 -17.53 -0.49 6.79
CA CYS A 92 -17.97 0.90 6.62
C CYS A 92 -18.50 1.20 5.21
N TYR A 93 -18.13 0.39 4.23
CA TYR A 93 -18.55 0.47 2.84
C TYR A 93 -19.08 -0.89 2.40
N SER A 94 -19.87 -0.89 1.35
CA SER A 94 -20.49 -2.11 0.81
C SER A 94 -19.91 -2.43 -0.57
N PRO A 95 -19.69 -3.72 -0.89
CA PRO A 95 -19.28 -4.09 -2.24
C PRO A 95 -20.36 -3.68 -3.27
N ASN A 96 -19.90 -3.27 -4.46
CA ASN A 96 -20.75 -2.89 -5.59
C ASN A 96 -21.77 -1.77 -5.28
N ASP A 97 -21.45 -0.87 -4.35
CA ASP A 97 -22.27 0.31 -4.10
C ASP A 97 -22.07 1.33 -5.23
N LYS A 98 -23.08 1.45 -6.11
CA LYS A 98 -23.02 2.35 -7.25
C LYS A 98 -22.94 3.83 -6.87
N ASN A 99 -23.37 4.19 -5.66
CA ASN A 99 -23.34 5.57 -5.18
C ASN A 99 -21.98 5.92 -4.56
N VAL A 100 -21.33 4.93 -3.97
CA VAL A 100 -20.00 5.10 -3.34
C VAL A 100 -19.11 3.91 -3.72
N PRO A 101 -18.65 3.83 -4.97
CA PRO A 101 -17.73 2.78 -5.39
C PRO A 101 -16.48 2.78 -4.53
N ASP A 102 -16.04 1.61 -4.07
CA ASP A 102 -14.91 1.46 -3.16
C ASP A 102 -13.95 0.38 -3.66
N LEU A 103 -12.78 0.78 -4.11
CA LEU A 103 -11.75 -0.11 -4.64
C LEU A 103 -11.41 -1.26 -3.68
N MET A 104 -11.44 -1.02 -2.36
CA MET A 104 -11.14 -2.05 -1.36
C MET A 104 -12.07 -3.26 -1.44
N HIS A 105 -13.34 -3.05 -1.76
CA HIS A 105 -14.35 -4.09 -1.93
C HIS A 105 -14.46 -4.54 -3.39
N ASP A 106 -14.53 -3.60 -4.31
CA ASP A 106 -14.80 -3.90 -5.73
C ASP A 106 -13.64 -4.68 -6.37
N GLU A 107 -12.40 -4.43 -5.92
CA GLU A 107 -11.19 -5.16 -6.35
C GLU A 107 -10.75 -6.25 -5.37
N ASN A 108 -11.60 -6.62 -4.41
CA ASN A 108 -11.31 -7.66 -3.40
C ASN A 108 -9.95 -7.48 -2.68
N VAL A 109 -9.56 -6.26 -2.37
CA VAL A 109 -8.23 -5.92 -1.84
C VAL A 109 -7.93 -6.69 -0.55
N TYR A 110 -8.89 -6.81 0.36
CA TYR A 110 -8.72 -7.57 1.60
C TYR A 110 -8.36 -9.05 1.35
N LYS A 111 -9.02 -9.68 0.38
CA LYS A 111 -8.75 -11.06 -0.03
C LYS A 111 -7.36 -11.18 -0.65
N ARG A 112 -6.98 -10.23 -1.52
CA ARG A 112 -5.66 -10.20 -2.18
C ARG A 112 -4.52 -10.10 -1.16
N PHE A 113 -4.63 -9.24 -0.15
CA PHE A 113 -3.68 -9.19 0.96
C PHE A 113 -3.62 -10.50 1.76
N LYS A 114 -4.77 -11.10 2.05
CA LYS A 114 -4.82 -12.36 2.81
C LYS A 114 -4.18 -13.52 2.05
N GLU A 115 -4.38 -13.60 0.75
CA GLU A 115 -3.86 -14.67 -0.10
C GLU A 115 -2.37 -14.51 -0.48
N ALA A 116 -1.83 -13.30 -0.42
CA ALA A 116 -0.43 -13.07 -0.68
C ALA A 116 0.45 -13.53 0.48
N ASP A 117 1.64 -14.06 0.20
CA ASP A 117 2.66 -14.37 1.21
C ASP A 117 3.35 -13.12 1.72
N GLY A 118 3.48 -12.12 0.85
CA GLY A 118 4.00 -10.80 1.15
C GLY A 118 3.49 -9.76 0.17
N PHE A 119 3.80 -8.50 0.43
CA PHE A 119 3.43 -7.41 -0.47
C PHE A 119 4.55 -6.39 -0.61
N ALA A 120 4.58 -5.70 -1.75
CA ALA A 120 5.47 -4.58 -2.00
C ALA A 120 4.67 -3.34 -2.42
N VAL A 121 4.98 -2.19 -1.82
CA VAL A 121 4.37 -0.91 -2.13
C VAL A 121 5.37 -0.02 -2.83
N PHE A 122 5.06 0.39 -4.04
CA PHE A 122 5.81 1.41 -4.77
C PHE A 122 5.00 2.71 -4.71
N THR A 123 5.57 3.78 -4.15
CA THR A 123 4.84 5.04 -3.98
C THR A 123 5.76 6.26 -4.18
N PRO A 124 5.23 7.34 -4.79
CA PRO A 124 5.94 8.61 -4.77
C PRO A 124 5.80 9.29 -3.40
N VAL A 125 6.70 10.21 -3.11
CA VAL A 125 6.49 11.21 -2.05
C VAL A 125 5.54 12.28 -2.57
N HIS A 126 4.47 12.52 -1.83
CA HIS A 126 3.54 13.63 -2.03
C HIS A 126 3.43 14.44 -0.73
N TRP A 127 3.86 15.71 -0.77
CA TRP A 127 3.73 16.62 0.38
C TRP A 127 4.20 15.97 1.70
N TYR A 128 5.45 15.51 1.72
CA TYR A 128 6.10 14.90 2.90
C TYR A 128 5.50 13.57 3.37
N SER A 129 4.70 12.89 2.55
CA SER A 129 4.12 11.58 2.86
C SER A 129 4.07 10.70 1.62
N CYS A 130 3.60 9.47 1.76
CA CYS A 130 3.19 8.66 0.60
C CYS A 130 1.97 9.30 -0.09
N SER A 131 1.61 8.79 -1.27
CA SER A 131 0.42 9.28 -1.97
C SER A 131 -0.86 9.11 -1.14
N SER A 132 -1.85 9.97 -1.37
CA SER A 132 -3.15 9.93 -0.67
C SER A 132 -3.86 8.58 -0.81
N GLN A 133 -3.75 7.92 -1.97
CA GLN A 133 -4.37 6.61 -2.19
C GLN A 133 -3.68 5.50 -1.40
N VAL A 134 -2.36 5.53 -1.26
CA VAL A 134 -1.62 4.61 -0.39
C VAL A 134 -2.00 4.87 1.07
N LYS A 135 -2.04 6.13 1.49
CA LYS A 135 -2.47 6.49 2.86
C LYS A 135 -3.89 5.98 3.15
N ALA A 136 -4.85 6.24 2.25
CA ALA A 136 -6.22 5.79 2.40
C ALA A 136 -6.32 4.26 2.46
N LEU A 137 -5.57 3.54 1.63
CA LEU A 137 -5.51 2.07 1.64
C LEU A 137 -5.07 1.58 3.02
N PHE A 138 -3.95 2.07 3.54
CA PHE A 138 -3.45 1.59 4.83
C PHE A 138 -4.30 2.08 6.02
N ASP A 139 -4.92 3.24 5.96
CA ASP A 139 -5.93 3.64 6.96
C ASP A 139 -7.11 2.68 7.01
N ARG A 140 -7.50 2.12 5.86
CA ARG A 140 -8.53 1.08 5.75
C ARG A 140 -8.02 -0.28 6.22
N MET A 141 -6.71 -0.52 6.21
CA MET A 141 -6.08 -1.76 6.68
C MET A 141 -5.92 -1.80 8.22
N VAL A 142 -6.23 -0.73 8.94
CA VAL A 142 -6.22 -0.75 10.42
C VAL A 142 -7.14 -1.81 10.99
N CYS A 143 -8.20 -2.19 10.25
CA CYS A 143 -9.09 -3.29 10.59
C CYS A 143 -8.42 -4.69 10.55
N ALA A 144 -7.17 -4.80 10.10
CA ALA A 144 -6.42 -6.04 10.17
C ALA A 144 -5.90 -6.35 11.59
N ASN A 145 -5.89 -5.35 12.50
CA ASN A 145 -5.31 -5.49 13.83
C ASN A 145 -6.38 -5.74 14.89
N LEU A 146 -6.23 -6.84 15.63
CA LEU A 146 -7.06 -7.22 16.78
C LEU A 146 -8.56 -6.93 16.59
N THR A 147 -9.12 -7.39 15.48
CA THR A 147 -10.53 -7.20 15.15
C THR A 147 -11.24 -8.51 14.89
N LEU A 148 -12.57 -8.47 14.91
CA LEU A 148 -13.41 -9.59 14.52
C LEU A 148 -13.55 -9.66 13.00
N THR A 149 -13.76 -10.87 12.49
CA THR A 149 -14.33 -11.00 11.14
C THR A 149 -15.77 -10.46 11.11
N VAL A 150 -16.24 -10.08 9.93
CA VAL A 150 -17.64 -9.65 9.76
C VAL A 150 -18.62 -10.77 10.18
N GLU A 151 -18.26 -12.02 9.87
CA GLU A 151 -19.04 -13.21 10.22
C GLU A 151 -19.12 -13.41 11.73
N ASP A 152 -17.97 -13.38 12.44
CA ASP A 152 -17.95 -13.52 13.90
C ASP A 152 -18.73 -12.37 14.57
N ALA A 153 -18.54 -11.14 14.11
CA ALA A 153 -19.27 -9.99 14.63
C ALA A 153 -20.79 -10.13 14.44
N LYS A 154 -21.25 -10.59 13.28
CA LYS A 154 -22.69 -10.85 13.02
C LYS A 154 -23.27 -11.90 13.96
N ILE A 155 -22.56 -12.99 14.19
CA ILE A 155 -22.99 -14.06 15.09
C ILE A 155 -23.11 -13.52 16.52
N LEU A 156 -22.05 -12.84 17.00
CA LEU A 156 -21.98 -12.33 18.36
C LEU A 156 -23.00 -11.21 18.64
N THR A 157 -23.25 -10.36 17.67
CA THR A 157 -24.21 -9.24 17.78
C THR A 157 -25.60 -9.57 17.25
N LYS A 158 -25.89 -10.83 16.97
CA LYS A 158 -27.16 -11.28 16.37
C LYS A 158 -27.46 -10.53 15.06
N ASN A 159 -26.47 -10.50 14.18
CA ASN A 159 -26.51 -9.84 12.87
C ASN A 159 -26.60 -8.30 12.88
N ASP A 160 -26.40 -7.65 14.01
CA ASP A 160 -26.44 -6.18 14.13
C ASP A 160 -25.05 -5.58 14.40
N ILE A 161 -24.13 -5.82 13.46
CA ILE A 161 -22.71 -5.41 13.59
C ILE A 161 -22.49 -3.88 13.61
N LYS A 162 -23.50 -3.11 13.22
CA LYS A 162 -23.43 -1.65 13.20
C LYS A 162 -24.07 -1.01 14.43
N ASN A 163 -24.57 -1.79 15.39
CA ASN A 163 -25.15 -1.27 16.61
C ASN A 163 -24.08 -1.03 17.68
N PRO A 164 -23.77 0.25 18.02
CA PRO A 164 -22.73 0.57 18.99
C PRO A 164 -22.99 -0.02 20.38
N LYS A 165 -24.25 -0.05 20.85
CA LYS A 165 -24.60 -0.60 22.16
C LYS A 165 -24.26 -2.08 22.25
N LYS A 166 -24.63 -2.86 21.24
CA LYS A 166 -24.31 -4.30 21.21
C LYS A 166 -22.81 -4.56 21.15
N ASN A 167 -22.08 -3.74 20.41
CA ASN A 167 -20.61 -3.85 20.36
C ASN A 167 -20.00 -3.56 21.73
N ILE A 168 -20.47 -2.53 22.45
CA ILE A 168 -20.01 -2.22 23.81
C ILE A 168 -20.34 -3.36 24.79
N GLU A 169 -21.56 -3.87 24.76
CA GLU A 169 -21.98 -4.99 25.61
C GLU A 169 -21.14 -6.24 25.33
N LEU A 170 -20.83 -6.50 24.09
CA LEU A 170 -19.97 -7.60 23.67
C LEU A 170 -18.54 -7.41 24.21
N GLU A 171 -17.97 -6.21 24.06
CA GLU A 171 -16.66 -5.88 24.60
C GLU A 171 -16.60 -6.10 26.11
N GLN A 172 -17.55 -5.56 26.86
CA GLN A 172 -17.63 -5.70 28.28
C GLN A 172 -17.83 -7.15 28.74
N SER A 173 -18.44 -7.97 27.93
CA SER A 173 -18.66 -9.40 28.24
C SER A 173 -17.40 -10.25 28.17
N GLY A 174 -16.33 -9.79 27.53
CA GLY A 174 -15.09 -10.54 27.30
C GLY A 174 -15.22 -11.79 26.39
N LYS A 175 -16.42 -12.08 25.88
CA LYS A 175 -16.69 -13.31 25.10
C LYS A 175 -15.99 -13.39 23.74
N TYR A 176 -15.43 -12.30 23.28
CA TYR A 176 -14.85 -12.20 21.95
C TYR A 176 -13.31 -12.20 21.95
N GLN A 177 -12.67 -12.03 23.10
CA GLN A 177 -11.20 -11.87 23.18
C GLN A 177 -10.44 -12.97 22.43
N ASN A 178 -10.93 -14.21 22.49
CA ASN A 178 -10.32 -15.34 21.79
C ASN A 178 -10.58 -15.33 20.28
N LEU A 179 -11.46 -14.46 19.79
CA LEU A 179 -11.79 -14.33 18.36
C LEU A 179 -11.06 -13.16 17.70
N LEU A 180 -10.47 -12.26 18.50
CA LEU A 180 -9.67 -11.17 17.99
C LEU A 180 -8.41 -11.68 17.31
N LYS A 181 -8.13 -11.17 16.11
CA LYS A 181 -6.97 -11.61 15.31
C LYS A 181 -6.27 -10.43 14.68
N ASN A 182 -4.97 -10.57 14.51
CA ASN A 182 -4.22 -9.81 13.52
C ASN A 182 -4.33 -10.56 12.20
N HIS A 183 -5.24 -10.14 11.33
CA HIS A 183 -5.61 -10.88 10.11
C HIS A 183 -4.48 -10.97 9.07
N LEU A 184 -3.48 -10.11 9.18
CA LEU A 184 -2.29 -10.10 8.34
C LEU A 184 -1.01 -10.45 9.10
N GLU A 185 -1.15 -11.04 10.29
CA GLU A 185 0.00 -11.46 11.11
C GLU A 185 0.93 -12.37 10.31
N GLY A 186 2.21 -12.04 10.41
CA GLY A 186 3.25 -12.79 9.75
C GLY A 186 3.37 -12.58 8.25
N LYS A 187 2.56 -11.77 7.59
CA LYS A 187 2.84 -11.33 6.22
C LYS A 187 4.11 -10.48 6.18
N ILE A 188 4.79 -10.47 5.05
CA ILE A 188 6.02 -9.68 4.88
C ILE A 188 5.70 -8.48 4.00
N GLY A 189 6.03 -7.26 4.48
CA GLY A 189 5.84 -6.01 3.76
C GLY A 189 7.16 -5.40 3.31
N ALA A 190 7.18 -4.89 2.08
CA ALA A 190 8.30 -4.14 1.50
C ALA A 190 7.81 -2.80 0.95
N PHE A 191 8.65 -1.77 1.01
CA PHE A 191 8.29 -0.42 0.60
C PHE A 191 9.39 0.21 -0.23
N TYR A 192 9.03 0.69 -1.41
CA TYR A 192 9.87 1.54 -2.25
C TYR A 192 9.22 2.92 -2.35
N ILE A 193 9.86 3.89 -1.74
CA ILE A 193 9.38 5.28 -1.81
C ILE A 193 10.40 6.16 -2.52
N HIS A 194 9.93 6.96 -3.45
CA HIS A 194 10.81 7.84 -4.20
C HIS A 194 10.20 9.21 -4.39
N GLY A 195 11.05 10.18 -4.57
CA GLY A 195 10.65 11.55 -4.84
C GLY A 195 11.62 12.51 -4.23
N ASN A 196 11.20 13.76 -4.25
CA ASN A 196 12.04 14.81 -3.84
C ASN A 196 11.61 15.37 -2.48
N ASN A 197 12.48 15.18 -1.52
CA ASN A 197 12.36 15.82 -0.19
C ASN A 197 13.52 16.77 0.12
N GLY A 198 14.44 16.97 -0.81
CA GLY A 198 15.51 17.96 -0.69
C GLY A 198 16.52 17.78 0.46
N ALA A 199 16.34 16.78 1.33
CA ALA A 199 17.15 16.66 2.55
C ALA A 199 18.62 16.32 2.28
N ASP A 200 18.86 15.45 1.31
CA ASP A 200 20.21 14.98 1.00
C ASP A 200 20.73 15.46 -0.37
N ASP A 201 19.95 16.27 -1.06
CA ASP A 201 20.31 16.70 -2.40
C ASP A 201 21.17 17.96 -2.32
N TYR A 202 22.45 17.82 -2.66
CA TYR A 202 23.38 18.95 -2.78
C TYR A 202 22.84 20.05 -3.71
N GLU A 203 22.00 19.67 -4.69
CA GLU A 203 21.38 20.61 -5.61
C GLU A 203 20.20 21.39 -4.99
N ALA A 204 19.53 20.86 -3.98
CA ALA A 204 18.48 21.60 -3.26
C ALA A 204 19.05 22.84 -2.56
N LYS A 205 20.34 22.83 -2.20
CA LYS A 205 21.05 23.98 -1.65
C LYS A 205 21.25 25.11 -2.67
N LYS A 206 21.08 24.83 -3.95
CA LYS A 206 21.32 25.74 -5.04
C LYS A 206 20.12 26.63 -5.41
N TYR A 207 18.93 26.27 -4.92
CA TYR A 207 17.70 26.99 -5.21
C TYR A 207 17.06 27.50 -3.93
N PRO A 208 16.98 28.83 -3.73
CA PRO A 208 16.38 29.44 -2.57
C PRO A 208 14.84 29.40 -2.67
N LEU A 209 14.26 28.23 -2.57
CA LEU A 209 12.84 28.12 -2.26
C LEU A 209 12.67 28.34 -0.75
N ALA A 210 11.61 29.02 -0.34
CA ALA A 210 11.32 29.35 1.06
C ALA A 210 11.39 28.13 2.03
N MET A 211 11.27 26.94 1.49
CA MET A 211 11.43 25.68 2.25
C MET A 211 12.87 25.34 2.61
N VAL A 212 13.87 25.91 1.94
CA VAL A 212 15.30 25.70 2.25
C VAL A 212 15.69 26.38 3.56
N GLU A 213 15.00 27.43 3.94
CA GLU A 213 15.28 28.19 5.16
C GLU A 213 14.79 27.51 6.43
N THR A 214 13.83 26.57 6.33
CA THR A 214 13.19 25.97 7.51
C THR A 214 13.98 24.88 8.19
N LYS A 215 15.08 24.38 7.62
CA LYS A 215 15.93 23.28 8.17
C LYS A 215 15.16 21.98 8.55
N HIS A 216 13.90 21.86 8.18
CA HIS A 216 13.05 20.72 8.50
C HIS A 216 12.74 19.93 7.23
N TYR A 217 13.70 19.12 6.80
CA TYR A 217 13.50 18.20 5.71
C TYR A 217 13.19 16.82 6.27
N ILE A 218 12.20 16.17 5.71
CA ILE A 218 12.03 14.74 5.89
C ILE A 218 12.60 14.00 4.70
N THR A 219 13.26 12.89 4.95
CA THR A 219 13.73 12.00 3.90
C THR A 219 12.55 11.24 3.28
N ALA A 220 12.73 10.70 2.09
CA ALA A 220 11.71 9.83 1.49
C ALA A 220 11.41 8.63 2.42
N LYS A 221 12.42 8.10 3.13
CA LYS A 221 12.23 7.03 4.11
C LYS A 221 11.32 7.47 5.26
N GLU A 222 11.50 8.66 5.80
CA GLU A 222 10.65 9.19 6.87
C GLU A 222 9.19 9.36 6.42
N ALA A 223 8.99 9.75 5.16
CA ALA A 223 7.65 9.93 4.59
C ALA A 223 6.80 8.65 4.56
N ILE A 224 7.40 7.46 4.54
CA ILE A 224 6.68 6.17 4.56
C ILE A 224 6.59 5.55 5.96
N MET A 225 7.37 6.03 6.93
CA MET A 225 7.45 5.43 8.26
C MET A 225 6.10 5.32 8.98
N PRO A 226 5.15 6.27 8.90
CA PRO A 226 3.83 6.10 9.51
C PRO A 226 3.09 4.84 9.02
N ILE A 227 3.21 4.52 7.72
CA ILE A 227 2.61 3.31 7.14
C ILE A 227 3.36 2.06 7.60
N VAL A 228 4.68 2.10 7.64
CA VAL A 228 5.51 0.99 8.14
C VAL A 228 5.16 0.67 9.60
N LEU A 229 5.04 1.68 10.45
CA LEU A 229 4.65 1.51 11.86
C LEU A 229 3.26 0.91 11.99
N GLN A 230 2.30 1.36 11.18
CA GLN A 230 0.96 0.79 11.15
C GLN A 230 0.97 -0.69 10.73
N CYS A 231 1.78 -1.07 9.75
CA CYS A 231 1.97 -2.46 9.34
C CYS A 231 2.55 -3.31 10.49
N ARG A 232 3.62 -2.84 11.12
CA ARG A 232 4.25 -3.53 12.26
C ARG A 232 3.28 -3.69 13.44
N TYR A 233 2.48 -2.66 13.71
CA TYR A 233 1.42 -2.71 14.71
C TYR A 233 0.36 -3.78 14.40
N SER A 234 0.08 -4.04 13.13
CA SER A 234 -0.84 -5.08 12.68
C SER A 234 -0.21 -6.48 12.57
N GLY A 235 1.00 -6.69 13.11
CA GLY A 235 1.68 -7.97 13.09
C GLY A 235 2.34 -8.32 11.74
N ILE A 236 2.42 -7.37 10.82
CA ILE A 236 3.12 -7.53 9.54
C ILE A 236 4.62 -7.35 9.77
N PHE A 237 5.42 -8.27 9.30
CA PHE A 237 6.87 -8.19 9.37
C PHE A 237 7.40 -7.25 8.29
N VAL A 238 7.97 -6.12 8.71
CA VAL A 238 8.60 -5.13 7.81
C VAL A 238 10.00 -4.83 8.33
N PRO A 239 11.02 -5.58 7.91
CA PRO A 239 12.40 -5.33 8.32
C PRO A 239 12.97 -4.10 7.60
N ASP A 240 13.96 -3.45 8.20
CA ASP A 240 14.49 -2.18 7.69
C ASP A 240 15.12 -2.29 6.29
N HIS A 241 15.69 -3.45 5.93
CA HIS A 241 16.26 -3.69 4.60
C HIS A 241 15.20 -3.89 3.50
N LEU A 242 13.91 -3.99 3.87
CA LEU A 242 12.79 -3.96 2.93
C LEU A 242 12.11 -2.58 2.86
N ILE A 243 12.80 -1.53 3.31
CA ILE A 243 12.34 -0.14 3.20
C ILE A 243 13.38 0.63 2.38
N GLU A 244 13.17 0.67 1.07
CA GLU A 244 14.04 1.39 0.16
C GLU A 244 13.50 2.79 -0.13
N SER A 245 14.41 3.75 -0.18
CA SER A 245 14.09 5.13 -0.49
C SER A 245 15.09 5.73 -1.46
N LEU A 246 14.61 6.59 -2.35
CA LEU A 246 15.46 7.32 -3.27
C LEU A 246 14.93 8.72 -3.54
N ASN A 247 15.81 9.70 -3.34
CA ASN A 247 15.53 11.09 -3.69
C ASN A 247 16.01 11.35 -5.12
N PHE A 248 15.14 11.85 -5.98
CA PHE A 248 15.48 12.31 -7.34
C PHE A 248 14.40 13.24 -7.91
N GLY A 249 14.78 14.07 -8.86
CA GLY A 249 13.85 14.83 -9.70
C GLY A 249 13.36 16.16 -9.14
N PHE A 250 14.08 16.77 -8.20
CA PHE A 250 13.66 18.05 -7.60
C PHE A 250 13.74 19.26 -8.54
N ASN A 251 14.80 19.34 -9.30
CA ASN A 251 15.14 20.55 -10.04
C ASN A 251 14.86 20.46 -11.53
N GLU A 252 14.07 19.48 -11.94
CA GLU A 252 13.83 19.22 -13.35
C GLU A 252 12.36 19.30 -13.70
N PRO A 253 11.99 19.86 -14.85
CA PRO A 253 10.64 19.74 -15.38
C PRO A 253 10.22 18.27 -15.38
N TYR A 254 8.96 18.00 -15.12
CA TYR A 254 8.44 16.64 -14.99
C TYR A 254 8.73 15.77 -16.23
N SER A 255 8.59 16.33 -17.43
CA SER A 255 8.93 15.62 -18.67
C SER A 255 10.40 15.18 -18.71
N VAL A 256 11.33 16.07 -18.39
CA VAL A 256 12.77 15.77 -18.37
C VAL A 256 13.10 14.75 -17.30
N SER A 257 12.47 14.84 -16.13
CA SER A 257 12.71 13.88 -15.06
C SER A 257 12.11 12.49 -15.32
N ASN A 258 11.06 12.38 -16.14
CA ASN A 258 10.54 11.07 -16.58
C ASN A 258 11.48 10.40 -17.57
N GLU A 259 11.97 11.12 -18.56
CA GLU A 259 12.99 10.61 -19.50
C GLU A 259 14.26 10.14 -18.77
N LYS A 260 14.60 10.78 -17.64
CA LYS A 260 15.78 10.40 -16.87
C LYS A 260 15.58 9.19 -15.99
N ILE A 261 14.35 8.87 -15.55
CA ILE A 261 14.11 7.71 -14.69
C ILE A 261 14.49 6.40 -15.41
N GLU A 262 14.25 6.30 -16.70
CA GLU A 262 14.62 5.15 -17.52
C GLU A 262 16.15 4.96 -17.60
N LYS A 263 16.90 6.02 -17.41
CA LYS A 263 18.37 6.03 -17.39
C LYS A 263 18.94 5.98 -15.97
N ASN A 264 18.12 6.09 -14.95
CA ASN A 264 18.55 6.08 -13.56
C ASN A 264 18.76 4.64 -13.07
N LYS A 265 19.95 4.09 -13.42
CA LYS A 265 20.31 2.73 -13.05
C LYS A 265 20.20 2.49 -11.54
N LYS A 266 20.62 3.44 -10.70
CA LYS A 266 20.54 3.30 -9.23
C LYS A 266 19.09 3.11 -8.76
N ALA A 267 18.12 3.85 -9.33
CA ALA A 267 16.72 3.72 -8.98
C ALA A 267 16.16 2.36 -9.39
N ILE A 268 16.51 1.90 -10.60
CA ILE A 268 16.08 0.61 -11.15
C ILE A 268 16.68 -0.54 -10.34
N ASP A 269 18.01 -0.52 -10.10
CA ASP A 269 18.71 -1.57 -9.34
C ASP A 269 18.11 -1.72 -7.93
N LYS A 270 17.85 -0.61 -7.21
CA LYS A 270 17.22 -0.63 -5.89
C LYS A 270 15.80 -1.18 -5.92
N ALA A 271 15.02 -0.88 -6.95
CA ALA A 271 13.67 -1.41 -7.10
C ALA A 271 13.69 -2.95 -7.33
N ILE A 272 14.61 -3.43 -8.15
CA ILE A 272 14.84 -4.87 -8.40
C ILE A 272 15.33 -5.56 -7.12
N GLU A 273 16.31 -4.97 -6.44
CA GLU A 273 16.87 -5.51 -5.20
C GLU A 273 15.81 -5.66 -4.11
N LEU A 274 14.92 -4.66 -3.94
CA LEU A 274 13.83 -4.72 -2.97
C LEU A 274 12.93 -5.94 -3.19
N ILE A 275 12.48 -6.18 -4.42
CA ILE A 275 11.60 -7.31 -4.73
C ILE A 275 12.33 -8.64 -4.56
N ASN A 276 13.59 -8.74 -4.97
CA ASN A 276 14.39 -9.94 -4.76
C ASN A 276 14.59 -10.24 -3.27
N ASN A 277 14.85 -9.22 -2.46
CA ASN A 277 14.97 -9.36 -1.00
C ASN A 277 13.63 -9.78 -0.37
N LEU A 278 12.49 -9.24 -0.83
CA LEU A 278 11.17 -9.68 -0.38
C LEU A 278 10.94 -11.17 -0.69
N VAL A 279 11.25 -11.61 -1.90
CA VAL A 279 11.15 -13.04 -2.29
C VAL A 279 12.03 -13.91 -1.40
N LYS A 280 13.26 -13.46 -1.13
CA LYS A 280 14.19 -14.17 -0.25
C LYS A 280 13.65 -14.30 1.17
N GLU A 281 13.11 -13.23 1.76
CA GLU A 281 12.51 -13.25 3.09
C GLU A 281 11.30 -14.19 3.17
N ILE A 282 10.46 -14.22 2.14
CA ILE A 282 9.34 -15.15 2.06
C ILE A 282 9.85 -16.60 2.00
N LYS A 283 10.88 -16.88 1.19
CA LYS A 283 11.50 -18.23 1.08
C LYS A 283 12.12 -18.69 2.40
N LEU A 284 12.66 -17.79 3.20
CA LEU A 284 13.26 -18.10 4.50
C LEU A 284 12.22 -18.42 5.57
N LYS A 285 11.02 -17.89 5.41
CA LYS A 285 9.92 -18.07 6.36
C LYS A 285 9.12 -19.35 6.13
N ASN A 286 9.01 -19.79 4.88
CA ASN A 286 8.28 -21.01 4.46
C ASN A 286 9.16 -22.25 4.56
#